data_98e6402fbf3d111c335392e7de6580b5
#
_entry.id   98e6402fbf3d111c335392e7de6580b5
#
_cell.length_a   1.000
_cell.length_b   1.000
_cell.length_c   1.000
_cell.angle_alpha   90.00
_cell.angle_beta   90.00
_cell.angle_gamma   90.00
#
_symmetry.space_group_name_H-M   'P 1'
#
loop_
_entity.id
_entity.type
_entity.pdbx_description
1 polymer ?
#
loop_
_entity_poly.entity_id
_entity_poly.type
_entity_poly.pdbx_seq_one_letter_code
_entity_poly.pdbx_strand_id
1 'polypeptide(L)'
;MKLKLVELAKLAGVSRTTASYVVNGKAKAYRVSDKTIEKVEKLIKQYDFKPNAMAAGLRAGKSRTIGLIVPDFENASFARIATHLEAGFRQKGYQLVIACSNDNPETEMQCAKHLIQRQIDALIVSTTLPADTDFYQRHANIPIICFDRYLDLNKIRVLTDDEGDAYRLATHLGRHCEGKRMLFLGALPKLGLSRKRELGFRQALSDKANQVDYLYASQFHKLASAKAFHHWLEKHEMPEAIFATSLTLLHGVFQILIKRYHRIPRSLIITTFGHHDMLDLLENKVICCVQNHQKIAQTLLHLVLSRMKSKNVKVSDEVIIREIIESRI
;
A
#
# COMPACT_ATOMS: atom_id res chain seq x y z
N MET A 1 -20.85 -7.97 -32.82
CA MET A 1 -21.69 -8.42 -31.67
C MET A 1 -20.93 -9.54 -30.95
N LYS A 2 -20.66 -9.44 -29.61
CA LYS A 2 -19.93 -10.50 -28.90
C LYS A 2 -20.84 -11.71 -28.73
N LEU A 3 -20.45 -12.87 -29.25
CA LEU A 3 -21.19 -14.13 -29.13
C LEU A 3 -21.35 -14.51 -27.65
N LYS A 4 -22.56 -14.86 -27.24
CA LYS A 4 -22.84 -15.33 -25.87
C LYS A 4 -22.67 -16.86 -25.79
N LEU A 5 -22.42 -17.40 -24.61
CA LEU A 5 -22.25 -18.85 -24.39
C LEU A 5 -23.47 -19.66 -24.87
N VAL A 6 -24.67 -19.11 -24.76
CA VAL A 6 -25.91 -19.73 -25.23
C VAL A 6 -25.93 -19.85 -26.77
N GLU A 7 -25.45 -18.83 -27.45
CA GLU A 7 -25.36 -18.78 -28.91
C GLU A 7 -24.27 -19.74 -29.42
N LEU A 8 -23.11 -19.79 -28.74
CA LEU A 8 -22.07 -20.76 -29.03
C LEU A 8 -22.57 -22.20 -28.87
N ALA A 9 -23.34 -22.48 -27.81
CA ALA A 9 -23.94 -23.78 -27.58
C ALA A 9 -24.93 -24.17 -28.68
N LYS A 10 -25.79 -23.22 -29.12
CA LYS A 10 -26.71 -23.42 -30.24
C LYS A 10 -25.96 -23.72 -31.53
N LEU A 11 -24.94 -22.97 -31.89
CA LEU A 11 -24.13 -23.21 -33.09
C LEU A 11 -23.41 -24.56 -33.06
N ALA A 12 -22.97 -24.99 -31.89
CA ALA A 12 -22.34 -26.27 -31.67
C ALA A 12 -23.37 -27.45 -31.61
N GLY A 13 -24.68 -27.17 -31.49
CA GLY A 13 -25.72 -28.20 -31.31
C GLY A 13 -25.56 -28.95 -30.00
N VAL A 14 -25.11 -28.27 -28.93
CA VAL A 14 -24.91 -28.88 -27.61
C VAL A 14 -25.64 -28.10 -26.52
N SER A 15 -25.78 -28.71 -25.34
CA SER A 15 -26.33 -28.00 -24.21
C SER A 15 -25.40 -26.86 -23.77
N ARG A 16 -25.95 -25.80 -23.15
CA ARG A 16 -25.16 -24.70 -22.55
C ARG A 16 -24.13 -25.21 -21.54
N THR A 17 -24.49 -26.27 -20.82
CA THR A 17 -23.63 -26.94 -19.82
C THR A 17 -22.43 -27.58 -20.49
N THR A 18 -22.68 -28.36 -21.57
CA THR A 18 -21.62 -28.99 -22.37
C THR A 18 -20.67 -27.98 -22.98
N ALA A 19 -21.19 -26.90 -23.61
CA ALA A 19 -20.37 -25.81 -24.12
C ALA A 19 -19.54 -25.16 -23.00
N SER A 20 -20.12 -24.96 -21.81
CA SER A 20 -19.42 -24.44 -20.64
C SER A 20 -18.28 -25.33 -20.17
N TYR A 21 -18.42 -26.65 -20.22
CA TYR A 21 -17.36 -27.58 -19.86
C TYR A 21 -16.15 -27.47 -20.81
N VAL A 22 -16.42 -27.35 -22.11
CA VAL A 22 -15.36 -27.20 -23.12
C VAL A 22 -14.65 -25.85 -22.93
N VAL A 23 -15.41 -24.75 -22.84
CA VAL A 23 -14.89 -23.38 -22.66
C VAL A 23 -14.02 -23.24 -21.42
N ASN A 24 -14.32 -23.98 -20.35
CA ASN A 24 -13.59 -23.93 -19.07
C ASN A 24 -12.52 -25.03 -18.93
N GLY A 25 -12.21 -25.79 -19.99
CA GLY A 25 -11.20 -26.85 -19.96
C GLY A 25 -11.57 -28.08 -19.11
N LYS A 26 -12.85 -28.23 -18.77
CA LYS A 26 -13.36 -29.31 -17.91
C LYS A 26 -14.04 -30.46 -18.69
N ALA A 27 -13.97 -30.40 -20.01
CA ALA A 27 -14.70 -31.34 -20.90
C ALA A 27 -14.38 -32.80 -20.61
N LYS A 28 -13.10 -33.18 -20.45
CA LYS A 28 -12.67 -34.53 -20.13
C LYS A 28 -13.17 -35.03 -18.77
N ALA A 29 -13.15 -34.19 -17.76
CA ALA A 29 -13.64 -34.51 -16.42
C ALA A 29 -15.15 -34.82 -16.40
N TYR A 30 -15.90 -34.20 -17.31
CA TYR A 30 -17.34 -34.42 -17.46
C TYR A 30 -17.70 -35.37 -18.66
N ARG A 31 -16.71 -36.15 -19.14
CA ARG A 31 -16.88 -37.15 -20.18
C ARG A 31 -17.52 -36.63 -21.47
N VAL A 32 -17.21 -35.42 -21.87
CA VAL A 32 -17.62 -34.87 -23.18
C VAL A 32 -16.78 -35.55 -24.26
N SER A 33 -17.43 -36.02 -25.34
CA SER A 33 -16.73 -36.69 -26.44
C SER A 33 -15.76 -35.78 -27.17
N ASP A 34 -14.63 -36.33 -27.65
CA ASP A 34 -13.61 -35.59 -28.37
C ASP A 34 -14.19 -34.86 -29.59
N LYS A 35 -15.09 -35.49 -30.35
CA LYS A 35 -15.83 -34.89 -31.48
C LYS A 35 -16.60 -33.63 -31.06
N THR A 36 -17.20 -33.65 -29.86
CA THR A 36 -17.92 -32.47 -29.33
C THR A 36 -16.96 -31.39 -28.91
N ILE A 37 -15.83 -31.76 -28.29
CA ILE A 37 -14.77 -30.80 -27.87
C ILE A 37 -14.25 -30.08 -29.11
N GLU A 38 -13.80 -30.79 -30.14
CA GLU A 38 -13.27 -30.23 -31.38
C GLU A 38 -14.26 -29.26 -32.05
N LYS A 39 -15.55 -29.67 -32.11
CA LYS A 39 -16.60 -28.84 -32.69
C LYS A 39 -16.75 -27.50 -31.97
N VAL A 40 -16.79 -27.51 -30.64
CA VAL A 40 -16.92 -26.29 -29.82
C VAL A 40 -15.66 -25.44 -29.89
N GLU A 41 -14.45 -26.03 -29.85
CA GLU A 41 -13.19 -25.32 -29.97
C GLU A 41 -13.00 -24.65 -31.33
N LYS A 42 -13.44 -25.29 -32.42
CA LYS A 42 -13.48 -24.71 -33.76
C LYS A 42 -14.32 -23.44 -33.78
N LEU A 43 -15.50 -23.46 -33.18
CA LEU A 43 -16.39 -22.31 -33.09
C LEU A 43 -15.82 -21.22 -32.17
N ILE A 44 -15.18 -21.58 -31.06
CA ILE A 44 -14.46 -20.64 -30.18
C ILE A 44 -13.42 -19.87 -30.99
N LYS A 45 -12.60 -20.56 -31.78
CA LYS A 45 -11.60 -19.93 -32.67
C LYS A 45 -12.22 -19.08 -33.77
N GLN A 46 -13.24 -19.63 -34.45
CA GLN A 46 -13.91 -18.98 -35.58
C GLN A 46 -14.56 -17.63 -35.20
N TYR A 47 -15.14 -17.57 -33.99
CA TYR A 47 -15.89 -16.39 -33.53
C TYR A 47 -15.12 -15.56 -32.49
N ASP A 48 -13.83 -15.85 -32.25
CA ASP A 48 -13.02 -15.23 -31.19
C ASP A 48 -13.80 -15.17 -29.85
N PHE A 49 -14.46 -16.30 -29.52
CA PHE A 49 -15.31 -16.36 -28.35
C PHE A 49 -14.47 -16.26 -27.08
N LYS A 50 -14.72 -15.22 -26.29
CA LYS A 50 -14.08 -15.03 -24.98
C LYS A 50 -15.12 -15.22 -23.87
N PRO A 51 -14.90 -16.16 -22.92
CA PRO A 51 -15.79 -16.31 -21.78
C PRO A 51 -15.95 -14.99 -21.02
N ASN A 52 -17.17 -14.66 -20.65
CA ASN A 52 -17.37 -13.53 -19.76
C ASN A 52 -16.98 -13.94 -18.33
N ALA A 53 -15.78 -13.54 -17.92
CA ALA A 53 -15.24 -13.83 -16.58
C ALA A 53 -16.15 -13.31 -15.45
N MET A 54 -16.80 -12.15 -15.65
CA MET A 54 -17.76 -11.60 -14.67
C MET A 54 -18.98 -12.52 -14.53
N ALA A 55 -19.55 -12.99 -15.63
CA ALA A 55 -20.70 -13.91 -15.60
C ALA A 55 -20.33 -15.31 -15.06
N ALA A 56 -19.09 -15.74 -15.21
CA ALA A 56 -18.58 -16.97 -14.62
C ALA A 56 -18.35 -16.78 -13.11
N GLY A 57 -17.78 -15.67 -12.71
CA GLY A 57 -17.55 -15.29 -11.32
C GLY A 57 -18.86 -15.15 -10.52
N LEU A 58 -19.87 -14.48 -11.09
CA LEU A 58 -21.20 -14.37 -10.46
C LEU A 58 -21.82 -15.74 -10.13
N ARG A 59 -21.68 -16.71 -11.03
CA ARG A 59 -22.17 -18.09 -10.81
C ARG A 59 -21.34 -18.85 -9.79
N ALA A 60 -20.06 -18.56 -9.69
CA ALA A 60 -19.14 -19.19 -8.73
C ALA A 60 -19.14 -18.47 -7.37
N GLY A 61 -19.86 -17.36 -7.23
CA GLY A 61 -19.82 -16.51 -6.02
C GLY A 61 -18.44 -15.89 -5.74
N LYS A 62 -17.58 -15.77 -6.78
CA LYS A 62 -16.21 -15.24 -6.68
C LYS A 62 -15.88 -14.40 -7.90
N SER A 63 -15.48 -13.16 -7.70
CA SER A 63 -15.08 -12.26 -8.80
C SER A 63 -13.64 -12.48 -9.25
N ARG A 64 -12.83 -13.14 -8.44
CA ARG A 64 -11.37 -13.25 -8.56
C ARG A 64 -10.70 -11.88 -8.62
N THR A 65 -11.25 -10.95 -7.87
CA THR A 65 -10.75 -9.57 -7.79
C THR A 65 -10.47 -9.22 -6.34
N ILE A 66 -9.30 -8.69 -6.08
CA ILE A 66 -8.89 -8.17 -4.78
C ILE A 66 -8.80 -6.65 -4.89
N GLY A 67 -9.39 -5.94 -3.93
CA GLY A 67 -9.25 -4.49 -3.81
C GLY A 67 -8.02 -4.12 -2.99
N LEU A 68 -7.36 -3.04 -3.36
CA LEU A 68 -6.32 -2.40 -2.59
C LEU A 68 -6.63 -0.90 -2.50
N ILE A 69 -6.74 -0.36 -1.28
CA ILE A 69 -6.83 1.08 -1.05
C ILE A 69 -5.57 1.54 -0.35
N VAL A 70 -4.90 2.52 -0.95
CA VAL A 70 -3.71 3.19 -0.42
C VAL A 70 -3.93 4.70 -0.44
N PRO A 71 -3.19 5.49 0.35
CA PRO A 71 -3.29 6.95 0.28
C PRO A 71 -3.00 7.47 -1.13
N ASP A 72 -1.83 7.18 -1.67
CA ASP A 72 -1.39 7.61 -3.01
C ASP A 72 -0.19 6.77 -3.47
N PHE A 73 0.37 7.09 -4.63
CA PHE A 73 1.60 6.49 -5.16
C PHE A 73 2.82 7.42 -5.15
N GLU A 74 2.71 8.64 -4.61
CA GLU A 74 3.89 9.49 -4.39
C GLU A 74 4.82 8.88 -3.34
N ASN A 75 4.24 8.16 -2.37
CA ASN A 75 4.99 7.30 -1.48
C ASN A 75 5.36 5.99 -2.19
N ALA A 76 6.61 5.89 -2.64
CA ALA A 76 7.13 4.72 -3.37
C ALA A 76 6.94 3.39 -2.62
N SER A 77 6.79 3.38 -1.28
CA SER A 77 6.54 2.17 -0.51
C SER A 77 5.21 1.51 -0.92
N PHE A 78 4.15 2.29 -1.11
CA PHE A 78 2.85 1.74 -1.55
C PHE A 78 2.92 1.19 -2.97
N ALA A 79 3.63 1.86 -3.88
CA ALA A 79 3.83 1.37 -5.25
C ALA A 79 4.62 0.05 -5.29
N ARG A 80 5.70 -0.06 -4.49
CA ARG A 80 6.50 -1.30 -4.38
C ARG A 80 5.69 -2.45 -3.78
N ILE A 81 4.91 -2.21 -2.71
CA ILE A 81 4.02 -3.22 -2.13
C ILE A 81 2.95 -3.65 -3.14
N ALA A 82 2.31 -2.69 -3.84
CA ALA A 82 1.29 -2.98 -4.85
C ALA A 82 1.84 -3.83 -5.99
N THR A 83 3.08 -3.57 -6.45
CA THR A 83 3.76 -4.38 -7.49
C THR A 83 3.94 -5.83 -7.05
N HIS A 84 4.43 -6.06 -5.82
CA HIS A 84 4.58 -7.41 -5.29
C HIS A 84 3.23 -8.11 -5.07
N LEU A 85 2.20 -7.40 -4.60
CA LEU A 85 0.85 -7.93 -4.42
C LEU A 85 0.22 -8.31 -5.77
N GLU A 86 0.33 -7.44 -6.79
CA GLU A 86 -0.19 -7.74 -8.13
C GLU A 86 0.40 -9.03 -8.68
N ALA A 87 1.74 -9.15 -8.67
CA ALA A 87 2.42 -10.34 -9.15
C ALA A 87 1.99 -11.60 -8.39
N GLY A 88 1.88 -11.52 -7.06
CA GLY A 88 1.46 -12.64 -6.22
C GLY A 88 0.01 -13.05 -6.45
N PHE A 89 -0.93 -12.09 -6.52
CA PHE A 89 -2.34 -12.38 -6.79
C PHE A 89 -2.57 -12.89 -8.21
N ARG A 90 -1.88 -12.33 -9.21
CA ARG A 90 -1.96 -12.81 -10.60
C ARG A 90 -1.51 -14.26 -10.73
N GLN A 91 -0.44 -14.67 -10.05
CA GLN A 91 -0.02 -16.09 -10.01
C GLN A 91 -1.08 -17.02 -9.38
N LYS A 92 -1.94 -16.50 -8.50
CA LYS A 92 -3.06 -17.24 -7.89
C LYS A 92 -4.37 -17.09 -8.66
N GLY A 93 -4.34 -16.42 -9.84
CA GLY A 93 -5.51 -16.23 -10.71
C GLY A 93 -6.48 -15.15 -10.21
N TYR A 94 -5.99 -14.18 -9.42
CA TYR A 94 -6.73 -12.99 -8.99
C TYR A 94 -6.21 -11.75 -9.71
N GLN A 95 -7.10 -10.78 -9.93
CA GLN A 95 -6.76 -9.44 -10.38
C GLN A 95 -6.71 -8.49 -9.18
N LEU A 96 -5.70 -7.63 -9.11
CA LEU A 96 -5.63 -6.54 -8.15
C LEU A 96 -6.26 -5.29 -8.77
N VAL A 97 -7.20 -4.66 -8.05
CA VAL A 97 -7.79 -3.36 -8.41
C VAL A 97 -7.43 -2.36 -7.33
N ILE A 98 -6.84 -1.24 -7.74
CA ILE A 98 -6.28 -0.26 -6.81
C ILE A 98 -7.09 1.03 -6.87
N ALA A 99 -7.29 1.65 -5.70
CA ALA A 99 -7.87 2.97 -5.54
C ALA A 99 -7.02 3.80 -4.57
N CYS A 100 -6.99 5.11 -4.76
CA CYS A 100 -6.27 6.04 -3.89
C CYS A 100 -7.25 6.87 -3.06
N SER A 101 -7.00 6.96 -1.74
CA SER A 101 -7.82 7.75 -0.82
C SER A 101 -7.36 9.21 -0.67
N ASN A 102 -6.14 9.53 -1.12
CA ASN A 102 -5.50 10.85 -0.97
C ASN A 102 -5.49 11.34 0.50
N ASP A 103 -5.28 10.44 1.45
CA ASP A 103 -5.35 10.73 2.89
C ASP A 103 -6.69 11.39 3.32
N ASN A 104 -7.77 11.14 2.57
CA ASN A 104 -9.09 11.70 2.83
C ASN A 104 -10.08 10.58 3.22
N PRO A 105 -10.68 10.65 4.44
CA PRO A 105 -11.62 9.64 4.92
C PRO A 105 -12.85 9.44 4.04
N GLU A 106 -13.41 10.52 3.48
CA GLU A 106 -14.60 10.44 2.63
C GLU A 106 -14.28 9.76 1.30
N THR A 107 -13.13 10.09 0.70
CA THR A 107 -12.65 9.44 -0.52
C THR A 107 -12.39 7.96 -0.27
N GLU A 108 -11.79 7.58 0.88
CA GLU A 108 -11.59 6.18 1.24
C GLU A 108 -12.93 5.42 1.30
N MET A 109 -13.92 5.99 2.01
CA MET A 109 -15.25 5.38 2.11
C MET A 109 -15.93 5.22 0.74
N GLN A 110 -15.80 6.19 -0.17
CA GLN A 110 -16.32 6.10 -1.54
C GLN A 110 -15.61 5.00 -2.32
N CYS A 111 -14.28 4.96 -2.30
CA CYS A 111 -13.48 3.93 -2.93
C CYS A 111 -13.87 2.52 -2.45
N ALA A 112 -14.00 2.35 -1.13
CA ALA A 112 -14.40 1.08 -0.54
C ALA A 112 -15.80 0.65 -1.01
N LYS A 113 -16.79 1.55 -0.97
CA LYS A 113 -18.16 1.26 -1.46
C LYS A 113 -18.14 0.85 -2.94
N HIS A 114 -17.42 1.57 -3.79
CA HIS A 114 -17.33 1.24 -5.22
C HIS A 114 -16.66 -0.12 -5.46
N LEU A 115 -15.61 -0.45 -4.73
CA LEU A 115 -14.95 -1.77 -4.84
C LEU A 115 -15.87 -2.90 -4.36
N ILE A 116 -16.56 -2.71 -3.23
CA ILE A 116 -17.52 -3.68 -2.68
C ILE A 116 -18.70 -3.90 -3.66
N GLN A 117 -19.24 -2.83 -4.25
CA GLN A 117 -20.30 -2.92 -5.27
C GLN A 117 -19.83 -3.69 -6.51
N ARG A 118 -18.55 -3.66 -6.85
CA ARG A 118 -17.93 -4.48 -7.90
C ARG A 118 -17.72 -5.94 -7.49
N GLN A 119 -18.19 -6.33 -6.29
CA GLN A 119 -18.13 -7.70 -5.76
C GLN A 119 -16.69 -8.24 -5.63
N ILE A 120 -15.74 -7.41 -5.19
CA ILE A 120 -14.39 -7.90 -4.87
C ILE A 120 -14.44 -8.99 -3.81
N ASP A 121 -13.48 -9.94 -3.84
CA ASP A 121 -13.46 -11.10 -2.95
C ASP A 121 -12.78 -10.78 -1.60
N ALA A 122 -11.93 -9.77 -1.54
CA ALA A 122 -11.31 -9.21 -0.32
C ALA A 122 -10.80 -7.80 -0.57
N LEU A 123 -10.59 -7.04 0.51
CA LEU A 123 -10.03 -5.69 0.48
C LEU A 123 -8.80 -5.60 1.38
N ILE A 124 -7.73 -5.05 0.85
CA ILE A 124 -6.54 -4.62 1.58
C ILE A 124 -6.59 -3.10 1.68
N VAL A 125 -6.36 -2.52 2.86
CA VAL A 125 -6.47 -1.08 3.06
C VAL A 125 -5.39 -0.53 3.99
N SER A 126 -4.74 0.57 3.56
CA SER A 126 -3.99 1.47 4.44
C SER A 126 -4.92 2.64 4.78
N THR A 127 -5.64 2.50 5.88
CA THR A 127 -6.81 3.34 6.21
C THR A 127 -6.44 4.74 6.66
N THR A 128 -7.29 5.71 6.34
CA THR A 128 -7.27 7.08 6.89
C THR A 128 -8.41 7.31 7.88
N LEU A 129 -9.30 6.32 8.02
CA LEU A 129 -10.42 6.41 8.93
C LEU A 129 -9.94 6.37 10.40
N PRO A 130 -10.71 6.94 11.34
CA PRO A 130 -10.46 6.80 12.77
C PRO A 130 -10.39 5.32 13.18
N ALA A 131 -9.51 5.00 14.13
CA ALA A 131 -9.25 3.61 14.53
C ALA A 131 -10.50 2.89 15.05
N ASP A 132 -11.42 3.62 15.67
CA ASP A 132 -12.66 3.13 16.25
C ASP A 132 -13.85 3.06 15.27
N THR A 133 -13.64 3.37 14.00
CA THR A 133 -14.71 3.34 12.98
C THR A 133 -15.28 1.94 12.79
N ASP A 134 -16.59 1.85 12.62
CA ASP A 134 -17.30 0.62 12.27
C ASP A 134 -17.68 0.54 10.77
N PHE A 135 -17.22 1.50 9.97
CA PHE A 135 -17.58 1.63 8.56
C PHE A 135 -17.46 0.32 7.78
N TYR A 136 -16.30 -0.37 7.87
CA TYR A 136 -16.08 -1.61 7.14
C TYR A 136 -16.95 -2.77 7.64
N GLN A 137 -17.28 -2.81 8.92
CA GLN A 137 -18.17 -3.84 9.47
C GLN A 137 -19.59 -3.68 8.95
N ARG A 138 -20.07 -2.44 8.82
CA ARG A 138 -21.42 -2.14 8.31
C ARG A 138 -21.55 -2.35 6.81
N HIS A 139 -20.50 -2.16 6.04
CA HIS A 139 -20.57 -2.10 4.58
C HIS A 139 -19.92 -3.28 3.86
N ALA A 140 -19.16 -4.14 4.55
CA ALA A 140 -18.39 -5.21 3.91
C ALA A 140 -18.69 -6.59 4.52
N ASN A 141 -19.12 -7.53 3.66
CA ASN A 141 -19.26 -8.95 4.02
C ASN A 141 -18.06 -9.80 3.55
N ILE A 142 -16.97 -9.15 3.17
CA ILE A 142 -15.72 -9.72 2.66
C ILE A 142 -14.59 -9.53 3.66
N PRO A 143 -13.51 -10.31 3.61
CA PRO A 143 -12.33 -10.07 4.41
C PRO A 143 -11.73 -8.67 4.17
N ILE A 144 -11.49 -7.94 5.25
CA ILE A 144 -10.77 -6.66 5.25
C ILE A 144 -9.46 -6.88 5.99
N ILE A 145 -8.33 -6.56 5.35
CA ILE A 145 -6.98 -6.66 5.92
C ILE A 145 -6.36 -5.26 5.92
N CYS A 146 -6.01 -4.77 7.12
CA CYS A 146 -5.32 -3.49 7.27
C CYS A 146 -3.79 -3.69 7.20
N PHE A 147 -3.08 -2.71 6.65
CA PHE A 147 -1.63 -2.66 6.70
C PHE A 147 -1.15 -1.22 6.85
N ASP A 148 0.06 -1.05 7.40
CA ASP A 148 0.68 0.25 7.72
C ASP A 148 -0.13 1.06 8.76
N ARG A 149 -1.42 1.24 8.53
CA ARG A 149 -2.39 1.87 9.42
C ARG A 149 -3.47 0.85 9.78
N TYR A 150 -4.13 1.00 10.93
CA TYR A 150 -5.04 -0.03 11.47
C TYR A 150 -6.37 0.54 11.97
N LEU A 151 -7.33 -0.37 12.11
CA LEU A 151 -8.62 -0.17 12.75
C LEU A 151 -8.70 -1.07 13.99
N ASP A 152 -9.20 -0.56 15.11
CA ASP A 152 -9.29 -1.30 16.37
C ASP A 152 -10.19 -2.54 16.29
N LEU A 153 -11.26 -2.43 15.50
CA LEU A 153 -12.23 -3.49 15.30
C LEU A 153 -11.76 -4.57 14.31
N ASN A 154 -10.71 -4.32 13.57
CA ASN A 154 -10.13 -5.28 12.65
C ASN A 154 -8.88 -5.93 13.25
N LYS A 155 -9.02 -7.20 13.65
CA LYS A 155 -7.96 -7.98 14.29
C LYS A 155 -6.93 -8.56 13.29
N ILE A 156 -6.99 -8.19 12.02
CA ILE A 156 -6.07 -8.71 10.99
C ILE A 156 -5.28 -7.55 10.41
N ARG A 157 -4.04 -7.45 10.85
CA ARG A 157 -3.18 -6.32 10.55
C ARG A 157 -1.77 -6.77 10.21
N VAL A 158 -1.18 -6.11 9.22
CA VAL A 158 0.27 -6.15 8.96
C VAL A 158 0.82 -4.78 9.31
N LEU A 159 1.51 -4.70 10.41
CA LEU A 159 1.99 -3.46 10.98
C LEU A 159 3.52 -3.38 10.89
N THR A 160 4.02 -2.18 11.11
CA THR A 160 5.43 -1.90 11.36
C THR A 160 5.56 -1.31 12.76
N ASP A 161 6.72 -1.47 13.37
CA ASP A 161 7.01 -0.90 14.68
C ASP A 161 7.41 0.57 14.54
N ASP A 162 6.41 1.44 14.30
CA ASP A 162 6.65 2.86 14.02
C ASP A 162 7.35 3.58 15.18
N GLU A 163 7.10 3.21 16.42
CA GLU A 163 7.74 3.81 17.61
C GLU A 163 9.17 3.32 17.76
N GLY A 164 9.37 2.00 17.78
CA GLY A 164 10.72 1.42 17.88
C GLY A 164 11.60 1.75 16.68
N ASP A 165 11.03 1.79 15.48
CA ASP A 165 11.74 2.19 14.26
C ASP A 165 12.18 3.66 14.34
N ALA A 166 11.31 4.56 14.82
CA ALA A 166 11.65 5.97 15.02
C ALA A 166 12.70 6.16 16.13
N TYR A 167 12.60 5.39 17.21
CA TYR A 167 13.60 5.40 18.26
C TYR A 167 14.98 4.99 17.71
N ARG A 168 15.05 3.87 16.99
CA ARG A 168 16.31 3.40 16.37
C ARG A 168 16.88 4.42 15.39
N LEU A 169 16.04 4.95 14.50
CA LEU A 169 16.45 5.93 13.50
C LEU A 169 16.96 7.22 14.16
N ALA A 170 16.25 7.73 15.17
CA ALA A 170 16.67 8.91 15.94
C ALA A 170 17.93 8.67 16.78
N THR A 171 18.12 7.46 17.29
CA THR A 171 19.37 7.07 17.98
C THR A 171 20.57 7.13 17.02
N HIS A 172 20.42 6.66 15.80
CA HIS A 172 21.45 6.78 14.77
C HIS A 172 21.73 8.25 14.42
N LEU A 173 20.68 9.05 14.20
CA LEU A 173 20.83 10.48 13.98
C LEU A 173 21.57 11.17 15.11
N GLY A 174 21.22 10.89 16.34
CA GLY A 174 21.80 11.50 17.54
C GLY A 174 23.30 11.27 17.72
N ARG A 175 23.89 10.26 17.08
CA ARG A 175 25.36 10.05 17.06
C ARG A 175 26.11 11.10 16.26
N HIS A 176 25.42 11.80 15.35
CA HIS A 176 25.99 12.77 14.42
C HIS A 176 25.54 14.22 14.70
N CYS A 177 24.67 14.42 15.69
CA CYS A 177 23.94 15.69 15.87
C CYS A 177 24.05 16.29 17.27
N GLU A 178 25.09 15.96 18.05
CA GLU A 178 25.27 16.58 19.36
C GLU A 178 25.41 18.11 19.25
N GLY A 179 24.58 18.84 20.01
CA GLY A 179 24.54 20.28 20.01
C GLY A 179 23.95 20.94 18.76
N LYS A 180 23.51 20.18 17.77
CA LYS A 180 22.98 20.71 16.50
C LYS A 180 21.48 21.02 16.58
N ARG A 181 21.06 22.00 15.76
CA ARG A 181 19.64 22.30 15.56
C ARG A 181 19.01 21.27 14.64
N MET A 182 17.95 20.66 15.09
CA MET A 182 17.25 19.61 14.35
C MET A 182 15.82 20.04 14.03
N LEU A 183 15.34 19.60 12.88
CA LEU A 183 13.94 19.69 12.49
C LEU A 183 13.31 18.28 12.47
N PHE A 184 12.31 18.06 13.33
CA PHE A 184 11.39 16.96 13.18
C PHE A 184 10.29 17.35 12.18
N LEU A 185 10.18 16.63 11.07
CA LEU A 185 9.19 16.87 10.03
C LEU A 185 8.19 15.73 9.97
N GLY A 186 6.98 15.98 10.48
CA GLY A 186 5.85 15.06 10.48
C GLY A 186 4.71 15.52 9.59
N ALA A 187 3.64 14.76 9.60
CA ALA A 187 2.35 15.12 9.01
C ALA A 187 1.21 14.50 9.82
N LEU A 188 -0.01 15.07 9.72
CA LEU A 188 -1.20 14.52 10.34
C LEU A 188 -0.96 14.13 11.82
N PRO A 189 -0.69 15.06 12.73
CA PRO A 189 -0.23 14.75 14.10
C PRO A 189 -1.25 13.96 14.94
N LYS A 190 -2.53 13.94 14.53
CA LYS A 190 -3.58 13.13 15.18
C LYS A 190 -3.58 11.66 14.74
N LEU A 191 -2.91 11.31 13.65
CA LEU A 191 -2.81 9.95 13.16
C LEU A 191 -1.92 9.09 14.08
N GLY A 192 -2.34 7.86 14.35
CA GLY A 192 -1.66 6.95 15.28
C GLY A 192 -0.19 6.73 14.94
N LEU A 193 0.12 6.48 13.66
CA LEU A 193 1.50 6.29 13.21
C LEU A 193 2.37 7.55 13.41
N SER A 194 1.79 8.76 13.22
CA SER A 194 2.53 10.02 13.38
C SER A 194 2.91 10.24 14.85
N ARG A 195 1.98 9.97 15.76
CA ARG A 195 2.24 10.03 17.21
C ARG A 195 3.30 9.04 17.65
N LYS A 196 3.26 7.81 17.14
CA LYS A 196 4.24 6.78 17.46
C LYS A 196 5.65 7.16 16.98
N ARG A 197 5.78 7.67 15.75
CA ARG A 197 7.07 8.13 15.21
C ARG A 197 7.62 9.31 15.99
N GLU A 198 6.78 10.24 16.39
CA GLU A 198 7.19 11.36 17.25
C GLU A 198 7.62 10.88 18.63
N LEU A 199 6.86 9.98 19.24
CA LEU A 199 7.20 9.42 20.57
C LEU A 199 8.56 8.74 20.56
N GLY A 200 8.81 7.83 19.61
CA GLY A 200 10.10 7.17 19.47
C GLY A 200 11.25 8.15 19.21
N PHE A 201 11.03 9.19 18.40
CA PHE A 201 12.02 10.25 18.20
C PHE A 201 12.33 10.99 19.50
N ARG A 202 11.32 11.40 20.26
CA ARG A 202 11.49 12.11 21.55
C ARG A 202 12.21 11.26 22.58
N GLN A 203 11.85 9.98 22.70
CA GLN A 203 12.48 9.05 23.62
C GLN A 203 13.99 8.87 23.34
N ALA A 204 14.36 8.77 22.05
CA ALA A 204 15.77 8.59 21.66
C ALA A 204 16.67 9.78 21.96
N LEU A 205 16.10 10.99 22.06
CA LEU A 205 16.84 12.24 22.22
C LEU A 205 16.56 12.95 23.54
N SER A 206 15.87 12.31 24.48
CA SER A 206 15.46 12.90 25.76
C SER A 206 16.64 13.45 26.59
N ASP A 207 17.79 12.76 26.53
CA ASP A 207 18.98 13.08 27.33
C ASP A 207 20.01 13.94 26.57
N LYS A 208 19.65 14.42 25.37
CA LYS A 208 20.57 15.21 24.53
C LYS A 208 20.18 16.67 24.51
N ALA A 209 21.16 17.55 24.76
CA ALA A 209 20.99 19.00 24.68
C ALA A 209 20.90 19.49 23.23
N ASN A 210 19.89 19.02 22.51
CA ASN A 210 19.64 19.43 21.13
C ASN A 210 18.47 20.41 21.07
N GLN A 211 18.57 21.42 20.21
CA GLN A 211 17.42 22.26 19.87
C GLN A 211 16.61 21.55 18.77
N VAL A 212 15.39 21.16 19.07
CA VAL A 212 14.50 20.48 18.12
C VAL A 212 13.27 21.32 17.87
N ASP A 213 13.08 21.68 16.59
CA ASP A 213 11.85 22.26 16.11
C ASP A 213 10.94 21.16 15.54
N TYR A 214 9.63 21.31 15.75
CA TYR A 214 8.62 20.36 15.28
C TYR A 214 7.74 21.02 14.23
N LEU A 215 7.75 20.45 13.02
CA LEU A 215 6.97 20.93 11.89
C LEU A 215 6.05 19.82 11.38
N TYR A 216 4.77 20.15 11.17
CA TYR A 216 3.79 19.21 10.66
C TYR A 216 3.15 19.72 9.37
N ALA A 217 3.24 18.92 8.31
CA ALA A 217 2.47 19.13 7.10
C ALA A 217 1.02 18.69 7.31
N SER A 218 0.10 19.24 6.51
CA SER A 218 -1.32 18.87 6.56
C SER A 218 -1.60 17.44 6.05
N GLN A 219 -0.71 16.88 5.22
CA GLN A 219 -0.81 15.54 4.62
C GLN A 219 0.59 14.97 4.37
N PHE A 220 0.71 13.65 4.19
CA PHE A 220 1.93 12.97 3.74
C PHE A 220 2.17 13.19 2.24
N HIS A 221 2.16 14.44 1.82
CA HIS A 221 2.28 14.87 0.43
C HIS A 221 3.40 15.89 0.25
N LYS A 222 4.17 15.78 -0.86
CA LYS A 222 5.33 16.64 -1.12
C LYS A 222 4.99 18.14 -1.14
N LEU A 223 3.86 18.52 -1.77
CA LEU A 223 3.46 19.93 -1.85
C LEU A 223 3.03 20.47 -0.49
N ALA A 224 2.35 19.66 0.35
CA ALA A 224 1.99 20.04 1.71
C ALA A 224 3.24 20.28 2.58
N SER A 225 4.22 19.39 2.46
CA SER A 225 5.53 19.53 3.14
C SER A 225 6.31 20.74 2.62
N ALA A 226 6.38 20.93 1.30
CA ALA A 226 7.05 22.10 0.70
C ALA A 226 6.47 23.41 1.21
N LYS A 227 5.13 23.54 1.25
CA LYS A 227 4.44 24.72 1.78
C LYS A 227 4.76 24.94 3.25
N ALA A 228 4.67 23.90 4.08
CA ALA A 228 4.95 23.99 5.50
C ALA A 228 6.40 24.37 5.76
N PHE A 229 7.36 23.73 5.09
CA PHE A 229 8.79 24.01 5.26
C PHE A 229 9.18 25.39 4.74
N HIS A 230 8.61 25.83 3.61
CA HIS A 230 8.85 27.18 3.10
C HIS A 230 8.46 28.24 4.13
N HIS A 231 7.25 28.16 4.67
CA HIS A 231 6.76 29.10 5.69
C HIS A 231 7.55 29.03 7.00
N TRP A 232 7.98 27.84 7.42
CA TRP A 232 8.85 27.66 8.58
C TRP A 232 10.20 28.34 8.37
N LEU A 233 10.81 28.17 7.18
CA LEU A 233 12.12 28.72 6.82
C LEU A 233 12.13 30.27 6.67
N GLU A 234 10.97 30.92 6.60
CA GLU A 234 10.86 32.37 6.65
C GLU A 234 11.12 32.95 8.05
N LYS A 235 10.92 32.13 9.09
CA LYS A 235 10.98 32.56 10.50
C LYS A 235 12.11 31.91 11.29
N HIS A 236 12.74 30.87 10.70
CA HIS A 236 13.76 30.07 11.37
C HIS A 236 15.00 29.96 10.48
N GLU A 237 16.13 29.79 11.11
CA GLU A 237 17.36 29.46 10.40
C GLU A 237 17.34 28.02 9.88
N MET A 238 18.16 27.75 8.87
CA MET A 238 18.29 26.39 8.29
C MET A 238 18.71 25.40 9.36
N PRO A 239 18.00 24.26 9.50
CA PRO A 239 18.38 23.22 10.44
C PRO A 239 19.66 22.52 9.97
N GLU A 240 20.45 22.00 10.89
CA GLU A 240 21.66 21.23 10.60
C GLU A 240 21.35 19.75 10.37
N ALA A 241 20.20 19.30 10.88
CA ALA A 241 19.71 17.95 10.67
C ALA A 241 18.19 17.93 10.50
N ILE A 242 17.70 17.02 9.67
CA ILE A 242 16.27 16.79 9.45
C ILE A 242 15.93 15.34 9.75
N PHE A 243 14.90 15.14 10.59
CA PHE A 243 14.25 13.87 10.78
C PHE A 243 12.88 13.90 10.09
N ALA A 244 12.80 13.37 8.87
CA ALA A 244 11.57 13.31 8.11
C ALA A 244 10.83 11.98 8.36
N THR A 245 9.59 12.05 8.83
CA THR A 245 8.78 10.86 9.10
C THR A 245 8.28 10.16 7.84
N SER A 246 8.60 10.67 6.65
CA SER A 246 8.32 10.06 5.34
C SER A 246 9.25 10.65 4.28
N LEU A 247 9.68 9.81 3.35
CA LEU A 247 10.43 10.23 2.17
C LEU A 247 9.66 11.26 1.32
N THR A 248 8.34 11.13 1.23
CA THR A 248 7.49 12.09 0.50
C THR A 248 7.57 13.49 1.12
N LEU A 249 7.61 13.58 2.45
CA LEU A 249 7.81 14.86 3.14
C LEU A 249 9.22 15.44 2.85
N LEU A 250 10.24 14.60 2.87
CA LEU A 250 11.61 15.01 2.56
C LEU A 250 11.75 15.56 1.13
N HIS A 251 11.03 14.97 0.16
CA HIS A 251 11.00 15.49 -1.21
C HIS A 251 10.46 16.93 -1.27
N GLY A 252 9.46 17.28 -0.47
CA GLY A 252 8.96 18.66 -0.36
C GLY A 252 10.02 19.62 0.18
N VAL A 253 10.79 19.19 1.17
CA VAL A 253 11.95 19.96 1.68
C VAL A 253 12.98 20.19 0.57
N PHE A 254 13.36 19.15 -0.15
CA PHE A 254 14.34 19.25 -1.23
C PHE A 254 13.89 20.23 -2.32
N GLN A 255 12.61 20.27 -2.70
CA GLN A 255 12.09 21.26 -3.64
C GLN A 255 12.35 22.70 -3.17
N ILE A 256 12.12 22.98 -1.89
CA ILE A 256 12.35 24.32 -1.34
C ILE A 256 13.84 24.65 -1.26
N LEU A 257 14.68 23.69 -0.83
CA LEU A 257 16.12 23.89 -0.74
C LEU A 257 16.72 24.18 -2.12
N ILE A 258 16.37 23.39 -3.13
CA ILE A 258 16.84 23.59 -4.51
C ILE A 258 16.34 24.92 -5.07
N LYS A 259 15.08 25.28 -4.83
CA LYS A 259 14.51 26.56 -5.29
C LYS A 259 15.21 27.77 -4.64
N ARG A 260 15.56 27.68 -3.36
CA ARG A 260 16.12 28.80 -2.58
C ARG A 260 17.63 28.87 -2.65
N TYR A 261 18.33 27.73 -2.62
CA TYR A 261 19.78 27.62 -2.52
C TYR A 261 20.46 27.01 -3.74
N HIS A 262 19.69 26.61 -4.76
CA HIS A 262 20.13 25.88 -5.96
C HIS A 262 20.86 24.55 -5.68
N ARG A 263 20.81 24.09 -4.45
CA ARG A 263 21.43 22.83 -3.99
C ARG A 263 20.84 22.37 -2.66
N ILE A 264 21.07 21.12 -2.30
CA ILE A 264 20.91 20.62 -0.93
C ILE A 264 22.24 20.89 -0.22
N PRO A 265 22.26 21.66 0.92
CA PRO A 265 23.49 21.95 1.63
C PRO A 265 24.21 20.67 2.07
N ARG A 266 25.49 20.51 1.74
CA ARG A 266 26.26 19.28 2.03
C ARG A 266 26.36 18.95 3.52
N SER A 267 26.35 19.96 4.38
CA SER A 267 26.41 19.80 5.83
C SER A 267 25.11 19.32 6.47
N LEU A 268 24.00 19.32 5.72
CA LEU A 268 22.71 18.89 6.23
C LEU A 268 22.70 17.37 6.44
N ILE A 269 22.46 16.92 7.67
CA ILE A 269 22.25 15.52 8.00
C ILE A 269 20.79 15.17 7.77
N ILE A 270 20.54 14.11 7.04
CA ILE A 270 19.22 13.73 6.57
C ILE A 270 18.83 12.37 7.13
N THR A 271 17.69 12.29 7.81
CA THR A 271 17.09 11.01 8.16
C THR A 271 15.66 10.92 7.64
N THR A 272 15.26 9.73 7.19
CA THR A 272 13.92 9.54 6.65
C THR A 272 13.41 8.12 6.80
N PHE A 273 12.09 7.99 6.91
CA PHE A 273 11.41 6.74 6.64
C PHE A 273 11.25 6.53 5.14
N GLY A 274 11.73 5.39 4.65
CA GLY A 274 11.79 5.06 3.23
C GLY A 274 13.14 5.38 2.60
N HIS A 275 13.41 4.76 1.47
CA HIS A 275 14.62 4.94 0.66
C HIS A 275 14.24 5.08 -0.82
N HIS A 276 15.00 5.90 -1.52
CA HIS A 276 14.96 6.03 -2.97
C HIS A 276 16.37 6.27 -3.49
N ASP A 277 16.67 5.73 -4.64
CA ASP A 277 18.01 5.77 -5.28
C ASP A 277 18.57 7.20 -5.44
N MET A 278 17.68 8.20 -5.53
CA MET A 278 18.11 9.60 -5.55
C MET A 278 18.86 10.04 -4.28
N LEU A 279 18.62 9.39 -3.15
CA LEU A 279 19.34 9.69 -1.91
C LEU A 279 20.79 9.23 -1.96
N ASP A 280 21.08 8.17 -2.74
CA ASP A 280 22.42 7.65 -2.93
C ASP A 280 23.32 8.57 -3.81
N LEU A 281 22.67 9.53 -4.50
CA LEU A 281 23.36 10.56 -5.29
C LEU A 281 23.75 11.79 -4.48
N LEU A 282 23.32 11.87 -3.22
CA LEU A 282 23.62 13.00 -2.34
C LEU A 282 24.99 12.83 -1.69
N GLU A 283 25.70 13.94 -1.54
CA GLU A 283 26.96 14.00 -0.78
C GLU A 283 26.72 14.21 0.74
N ASN A 284 25.47 14.07 1.16
CA ASN A 284 25.03 14.25 2.53
C ASN A 284 25.17 12.95 3.34
N LYS A 285 25.31 13.06 4.66
CA LYS A 285 25.04 11.94 5.55
C LYS A 285 23.55 11.66 5.53
N VAL A 286 23.16 10.49 5.00
CA VAL A 286 21.76 10.06 4.88
C VAL A 286 21.57 8.78 5.68
N ILE A 287 20.52 8.73 6.50
CA ILE A 287 20.12 7.57 7.30
C ILE A 287 18.67 7.27 6.98
N CYS A 288 18.40 6.07 6.48
CA CYS A 288 17.07 5.64 6.05
C CYS A 288 16.55 4.50 6.91
N CYS A 289 15.26 4.55 7.24
CA CYS A 289 14.54 3.44 7.85
C CYS A 289 13.65 2.78 6.79
N VAL A 290 14.05 1.60 6.30
CA VAL A 290 13.54 0.99 5.06
C VAL A 290 12.64 -0.19 5.36
N GLN A 291 11.47 -0.23 4.71
CA GLN A 291 10.52 -1.34 4.82
C GLN A 291 10.92 -2.53 3.95
N ASN A 292 10.69 -3.73 4.45
CA ASN A 292 10.73 -4.94 3.61
C ASN A 292 9.40 -5.11 2.85
N HIS A 293 9.29 -4.40 1.70
CA HIS A 293 8.08 -4.37 0.88
C HIS A 293 7.65 -5.75 0.39
N GLN A 294 8.62 -6.61 0.07
CA GLN A 294 8.37 -7.99 -0.37
C GLN A 294 7.77 -8.83 0.76
N LYS A 295 8.32 -8.74 1.98
CA LYS A 295 7.81 -9.46 3.15
C LYS A 295 6.39 -8.99 3.49
N ILE A 296 6.15 -7.68 3.48
CA ILE A 296 4.80 -7.11 3.70
C ILE A 296 3.81 -7.67 2.68
N ALA A 297 4.15 -7.64 1.40
CA ALA A 297 3.27 -8.15 0.34
C ALA A 297 3.01 -9.65 0.45
N GLN A 298 4.03 -10.46 0.77
CA GLN A 298 3.88 -11.91 0.97
C GLN A 298 2.97 -12.20 2.17
N THR A 299 3.13 -11.50 3.26
CA THR A 299 2.28 -11.62 4.45
C THR A 299 0.83 -11.25 4.12
N LEU A 300 0.60 -10.12 3.46
CA LEU A 300 -0.73 -9.69 3.03
C LEU A 300 -1.38 -10.70 2.10
N LEU A 301 -0.66 -11.21 1.09
CA LEU A 301 -1.14 -12.25 0.17
C LEU A 301 -1.57 -13.51 0.94
N HIS A 302 -0.73 -13.98 1.87
CA HIS A 302 -1.03 -15.16 2.69
C HIS A 302 -2.30 -14.95 3.52
N LEU A 303 -2.42 -13.81 4.20
CA LEU A 303 -3.55 -13.47 5.05
C LEU A 303 -4.87 -13.40 4.25
N VAL A 304 -4.86 -12.70 3.10
CA VAL A 304 -6.03 -12.59 2.23
C VAL A 304 -6.50 -13.98 1.79
N LEU A 305 -5.58 -14.80 1.24
CA LEU A 305 -5.94 -16.12 0.73
C LEU A 305 -6.43 -17.08 1.84
N SER A 306 -5.85 -16.98 3.03
CA SER A 306 -6.25 -17.77 4.20
C SER A 306 -7.65 -17.37 4.68
N ARG A 307 -7.95 -16.09 4.77
CA ARG A 307 -9.26 -15.57 5.22
C ARG A 307 -10.37 -15.82 4.21
N MET A 308 -10.06 -15.83 2.93
CA MET A 308 -11.03 -16.21 1.88
C MET A 308 -11.38 -17.68 1.91
N LYS A 309 -10.50 -18.56 2.44
CA LYS A 309 -10.77 -20.00 2.61
C LYS A 309 -11.57 -20.31 3.87
N SER A 310 -11.32 -19.61 4.97
CA SER A 310 -12.00 -19.83 6.24
C SER A 310 -12.10 -18.53 7.04
N LYS A 311 -13.32 -18.22 7.51
CA LYS A 311 -13.57 -17.05 8.37
C LYS A 311 -12.95 -17.21 9.77
N ASN A 312 -12.67 -18.44 10.21
CA ASN A 312 -12.22 -18.78 11.57
C ASN A 312 -10.70 -18.98 11.69
N VAL A 313 -9.92 -18.58 10.71
CA VAL A 313 -8.46 -18.63 10.87
C VAL A 313 -8.06 -17.67 11.99
N LYS A 314 -7.48 -18.22 13.07
CA LYS A 314 -6.81 -17.39 14.09
C LYS A 314 -5.59 -16.77 13.42
N VAL A 315 -5.65 -15.49 13.15
CA VAL A 315 -4.51 -14.73 12.62
C VAL A 315 -4.16 -13.71 13.68
N SER A 316 -2.91 -13.75 14.14
CA SER A 316 -2.32 -12.70 14.95
C SER A 316 -1.84 -11.54 14.08
N ASP A 317 -1.75 -10.36 14.66
CA ASP A 317 -1.05 -9.25 14.02
C ASP A 317 0.38 -9.66 13.69
N GLU A 318 0.84 -9.35 12.49
CA GLU A 318 2.25 -9.46 12.13
C GLU A 318 2.91 -8.08 12.15
N VAL A 319 3.97 -7.94 12.95
CA VAL A 319 4.80 -6.73 12.99
C VAL A 319 6.07 -6.99 12.20
N ILE A 320 6.29 -6.18 11.15
CA ILE A 320 7.48 -6.27 10.30
C ILE A 320 8.40 -5.10 10.62
N ILE A 321 9.58 -5.41 11.16
CA ILE A 321 10.58 -4.42 11.55
C ILE A 321 11.29 -3.91 10.29
N ARG A 322 11.54 -2.59 10.25
CA ARG A 322 12.32 -1.93 9.19
C ARG A 322 13.81 -2.08 9.43
N GLU A 323 14.58 -1.98 8.37
CA GLU A 323 16.04 -1.95 8.39
C GLU A 323 16.55 -0.50 8.42
N ILE A 324 17.64 -0.26 9.15
CA ILE A 324 18.34 1.03 9.11
C ILE A 324 19.51 0.92 8.12
N ILE A 325 19.53 1.82 7.14
CA ILE A 325 20.58 1.93 6.14
C ILE A 325 21.21 3.33 6.27
N GLU A 326 22.52 3.38 6.35
CA GLU A 326 23.29 4.63 6.37
C GLU A 326 24.12 4.77 5.08
N SER A 327 24.21 6.00 4.53
CA SER A 327 25.14 6.31 3.47
C SER A 327 26.59 6.12 3.95
N ARG A 328 27.47 5.68 3.04
CA ARG A 328 28.88 5.43 3.35
C ARG A 328 29.73 6.70 3.45
N ILE A 329 29.14 7.89 3.23
CA ILE A 329 29.84 9.19 3.26
C ILE A 329 29.76 9.79 4.66
#